data_35f304923a05ac3c7721834401c23a90
#
_entry.id   35f304923a05ac3c7721834401c23a90
#
_cell.length_a   1.000
_cell.length_b   1.000
_cell.length_c   1.000
_cell.angle_alpha   90.00
_cell.angle_beta   90.00
_cell.angle_gamma   90.00
#
_symmetry.space_group_name_H-M   'P 1'
#
loop_
_entity.id
_entity.type
_entity.pdbx_description
1 polymer ?
#
loop_
_entity_poly.entity_id
_entity_poly.type
_entity_poly.pdbx_seq_one_letter_code
_entity_poly.pdbx_strand_id
1 'polypeptide(L)'
;KILIFDEPTSVLTPEESSHLFGVLRNVVKTEGRTVALVSHKLEEVLRATDDITIMRDGKVVAFMRTNETDRHALAEAMVGRTVDLRGGKARQSSDSTLVATEHAEPIPVLEVVNASVQTKAAGVQLANLSLSVMPGEIVGIAGVEGNGQRVLADVLSSLTALNSGSVKVQGREIATGRPGAMSKSGIGVIPEDRHDSGCVLDMSVAENLVLADQESVAQRGFLDRKKITALAEDLVKQFGVSCSSVDAPMWTLSGGNQQRVVLARELSTGPSVLVAAQP
;
A
#
# COMPACT_ATOMS: atom_id res chain seq x y z
N LYS A 1 29.65 1.63 22.10
CA LYS A 1 28.56 2.47 21.53
C LYS A 1 27.50 1.55 20.96
N ILE A 2 26.21 1.91 21.14
CA ILE A 2 25.05 1.16 20.64
C ILE A 2 24.56 1.86 19.37
N LEU A 3 24.26 1.10 18.34
CA LEU A 3 23.61 1.54 17.10
C LEU A 3 22.18 0.98 17.08
N ILE A 4 21.20 1.79 16.74
CA ILE A 4 19.81 1.38 16.63
C ILE A 4 19.36 1.68 15.21
N PHE A 5 18.78 0.69 14.54
CA PHE A 5 18.23 0.77 13.19
C PHE A 5 16.76 0.38 13.23
N ASP A 6 15.90 1.24 12.71
CA ASP A 6 14.48 0.98 12.55
C ASP A 6 14.16 0.81 11.06
N GLU A 7 13.75 -0.42 10.68
CA GLU A 7 13.41 -0.82 9.31
C GLU A 7 14.44 -0.38 8.23
N PRO A 8 15.77 -0.60 8.43
CA PRO A 8 16.79 0.00 7.56
C PRO A 8 16.81 -0.54 6.13
N THR A 9 16.05 -1.60 5.85
CA THR A 9 15.99 -2.28 4.57
C THR A 9 14.68 -2.06 3.83
N SER A 10 13.82 -1.17 4.31
CA SER A 10 12.49 -0.95 3.74
C SER A 10 12.53 -0.52 2.27
N VAL A 11 13.57 0.20 1.87
CA VAL A 11 13.78 0.73 0.50
C VAL A 11 14.97 0.10 -0.23
N LEU A 12 15.61 -0.90 0.37
CA LEU A 12 16.80 -1.55 -0.19
C LEU A 12 16.46 -2.82 -0.99
N THR A 13 17.23 -3.05 -2.04
CA THR A 13 17.22 -4.33 -2.76
C THR A 13 17.77 -5.47 -1.87
N PRO A 14 17.52 -6.75 -2.19
CA PRO A 14 18.08 -7.88 -1.45
C PRO A 14 19.62 -7.87 -1.41
N GLU A 15 20.29 -7.41 -2.48
CA GLU A 15 21.74 -7.30 -2.54
C GLU A 15 22.24 -6.18 -1.62
N GLU A 16 21.63 -5.00 -1.65
CA GLU A 16 21.96 -3.87 -0.79
C GLU A 16 21.71 -4.20 0.69
N SER A 17 20.60 -4.87 1.00
CA SER A 17 20.31 -5.37 2.36
C SER A 17 21.40 -6.33 2.83
N SER A 18 21.87 -7.24 1.94
CA SER A 18 22.95 -8.18 2.23
C SER A 18 24.27 -7.45 2.49
N HIS A 19 24.56 -6.42 1.71
CA HIS A 19 25.74 -5.58 1.90
C HIS A 19 25.69 -4.84 3.25
N LEU A 20 24.55 -4.22 3.56
CA LEU A 20 24.32 -3.52 4.83
C LEU A 20 24.57 -4.45 6.03
N PHE A 21 23.98 -5.66 6.03
CA PHE A 21 24.18 -6.63 7.12
C PHE A 21 25.63 -7.11 7.21
N GLY A 22 26.34 -7.20 6.08
CA GLY A 22 27.78 -7.46 6.06
C GLY A 22 28.58 -6.38 6.77
N VAL A 23 28.29 -5.10 6.51
CA VAL A 23 28.90 -3.94 7.15
C VAL A 23 28.59 -3.94 8.65
N LEU A 24 27.34 -4.15 9.06
CA LEU A 24 26.93 -4.18 10.48
C LEU A 24 27.67 -5.29 11.24
N ARG A 25 27.75 -6.50 10.68
CA ARG A 25 28.51 -7.60 11.28
C ARG A 25 30.00 -7.28 11.42
N ASN A 26 30.58 -6.60 10.44
CA ASN A 26 31.97 -6.17 10.52
C ASN A 26 32.18 -5.17 11.66
N VAL A 27 31.32 -4.16 11.77
CA VAL A 27 31.35 -3.15 12.85
C VAL A 27 31.20 -3.80 14.23
N VAL A 28 30.31 -4.78 14.38
CA VAL A 28 30.18 -5.53 15.64
C VAL A 28 31.47 -6.29 15.98
N LYS A 29 32.07 -6.98 14.99
CA LYS A 29 33.27 -7.81 15.20
C LYS A 29 34.53 -6.99 15.42
N THR A 30 34.73 -5.91 14.65
CA THR A 30 36.01 -5.18 14.66
C THR A 30 36.03 -4.03 15.67
N GLU A 31 34.87 -3.41 15.92
CA GLU A 31 34.77 -2.24 16.78
C GLU A 31 34.10 -2.54 18.14
N GLY A 32 33.63 -3.79 18.37
CA GLY A 32 32.96 -4.20 19.59
C GLY A 32 31.68 -3.41 19.86
N ARG A 33 30.99 -2.96 18.82
CA ARG A 33 29.72 -2.24 18.97
C ARG A 33 28.55 -3.21 19.09
N THR A 34 27.49 -2.74 19.74
CA THR A 34 26.21 -3.46 19.79
C THR A 34 25.25 -2.84 18.81
N VAL A 35 24.49 -3.66 18.11
CA VAL A 35 23.46 -3.25 17.15
C VAL A 35 22.10 -3.75 17.62
N ALA A 36 21.13 -2.87 17.68
CA ALA A 36 19.71 -3.20 17.82
C ALA A 36 19.02 -2.94 16.48
N LEU A 37 18.38 -3.96 15.92
CA LEU A 37 17.69 -3.93 14.65
C LEU A 37 16.20 -4.14 14.89
N VAL A 38 15.37 -3.19 14.46
CA VAL A 38 13.92 -3.36 14.40
C VAL A 38 13.53 -3.69 12.97
N SER A 39 12.85 -4.82 12.76
CA SER A 39 12.36 -5.23 11.45
C SER A 39 11.17 -6.18 11.58
N HIS A 40 10.27 -6.16 10.62
CA HIS A 40 9.18 -7.13 10.49
C HIS A 40 9.48 -8.23 9.46
N LYS A 41 10.62 -8.15 8.77
CA LYS A 41 11.06 -9.12 7.76
C LYS A 41 11.80 -10.29 8.43
N LEU A 42 11.09 -11.40 8.58
CA LEU A 42 11.58 -12.60 9.31
C LEU A 42 12.93 -13.10 8.82
N GLU A 43 13.14 -13.12 7.50
CA GLU A 43 14.40 -13.61 6.91
C GLU A 43 15.60 -12.72 7.25
N GLU A 44 15.38 -11.41 7.33
CA GLU A 44 16.42 -10.46 7.73
C GLU A 44 16.79 -10.63 9.20
N VAL A 45 15.79 -10.77 10.06
CA VAL A 45 16.00 -11.00 11.49
C VAL A 45 16.78 -12.27 11.70
N LEU A 46 16.35 -13.40 11.12
CA LEU A 46 17.04 -14.69 11.22
C LEU A 46 18.47 -14.67 10.67
N ARG A 47 18.72 -13.85 9.67
CA ARG A 47 20.04 -13.77 9.02
C ARG A 47 20.99 -12.80 9.72
N ALA A 48 20.48 -11.71 10.31
CA ALA A 48 21.29 -10.59 10.77
C ALA A 48 21.54 -10.57 12.28
N THR A 49 20.69 -11.21 13.09
CA THR A 49 20.73 -11.08 14.55
C THR A 49 21.20 -12.35 15.27
N ASP A 50 21.64 -12.21 16.52
CA ASP A 50 22.01 -13.30 17.40
C ASP A 50 20.86 -13.67 18.36
N ASP A 51 20.19 -12.63 18.89
CA ASP A 51 19.05 -12.73 19.81
C ASP A 51 17.84 -11.97 19.23
N ILE A 52 16.64 -12.48 19.48
CA ILE A 52 15.39 -11.94 18.95
C ILE A 52 14.42 -11.69 20.10
N THR A 53 13.94 -10.46 20.21
CA THR A 53 12.87 -10.07 21.12
C THR A 53 11.62 -9.78 20.32
N ILE A 54 10.54 -10.51 20.57
CA ILE A 54 9.26 -10.31 19.86
C ILE A 54 8.34 -9.46 20.71
N MET A 55 7.83 -8.40 20.10
CA MET A 55 6.89 -7.47 20.72
C MET A 55 5.53 -7.53 20.04
N ARG A 56 4.46 -7.46 20.83
CA ARG A 56 3.09 -7.36 20.37
C ARG A 56 2.27 -6.53 21.36
N ASP A 57 1.49 -5.58 20.85
CA ASP A 57 0.67 -4.66 21.66
C ASP A 57 1.47 -3.95 22.78
N GLY A 58 2.69 -3.52 22.46
CA GLY A 58 3.58 -2.82 23.38
C GLY A 58 4.21 -3.71 24.46
N LYS A 59 4.07 -5.05 24.38
CA LYS A 59 4.60 -6.02 25.34
C LYS A 59 5.56 -6.98 24.68
N VAL A 60 6.62 -7.37 25.41
CA VAL A 60 7.46 -8.50 25.00
C VAL A 60 6.66 -9.78 25.20
N VAL A 61 6.49 -10.56 24.11
CA VAL A 61 5.74 -11.83 24.11
C VAL A 61 6.63 -13.04 24.01
N ALA A 62 7.84 -12.89 23.47
CA ALA A 62 8.84 -13.97 23.41
C ALA A 62 10.24 -13.40 23.31
N PHE A 63 11.20 -14.23 23.76
CA PHE A 63 12.64 -14.06 23.57
C PHE A 63 13.20 -15.35 22.99
N MET A 64 13.95 -15.28 21.91
CA MET A 64 14.48 -16.43 21.20
C MET A 64 15.91 -16.19 20.77
N ARG A 65 16.73 -17.26 20.70
CA ARG A 65 18.02 -17.20 20.00
C ARG A 65 17.83 -17.55 18.54
N THR A 66 18.52 -16.84 17.68
CA THR A 66 18.36 -17.01 16.23
C THR A 66 18.75 -18.42 15.76
N ASN A 67 19.75 -19.03 16.40
CA ASN A 67 20.18 -20.40 16.09
C ASN A 67 19.26 -21.51 16.64
N GLU A 68 18.28 -21.16 17.47
CA GLU A 68 17.33 -22.09 18.12
C GLU A 68 15.90 -21.91 17.60
N THR A 69 15.69 -21.03 16.62
CA THR A 69 14.37 -20.73 16.08
C THR A 69 14.35 -20.78 14.56
N ASP A 70 13.15 -20.81 14.00
CA ASP A 70 12.92 -20.79 12.56
C ASP A 70 11.88 -19.74 12.17
N ARG A 71 11.67 -19.60 10.86
CA ARG A 71 10.70 -18.67 10.30
C ARG A 71 9.27 -18.92 10.80
N HIS A 72 8.89 -20.17 11.00
CA HIS A 72 7.54 -20.54 11.42
C HIS A 72 7.29 -20.15 12.88
N ALA A 73 8.20 -20.51 13.77
CA ALA A 73 8.12 -20.16 15.19
C ALA A 73 8.10 -18.64 15.42
N LEU A 74 8.93 -17.90 14.64
CA LEU A 74 8.92 -16.44 14.65
C LEU A 74 7.56 -15.86 14.21
N ALA A 75 7.02 -16.35 13.09
CA ALA A 75 5.74 -15.89 12.57
C ALA A 75 4.60 -16.14 13.55
N GLU A 76 4.54 -17.34 14.15
CA GLU A 76 3.54 -17.68 15.15
C GLU A 76 3.63 -16.76 16.38
N ALA A 77 4.82 -16.53 16.89
CA ALA A 77 5.03 -15.66 18.04
C ALA A 77 4.65 -14.20 17.75
N MET A 78 4.95 -13.69 16.54
CA MET A 78 4.59 -12.34 16.12
C MET A 78 3.08 -12.16 15.95
N VAL A 79 2.40 -13.13 15.32
CA VAL A 79 0.94 -13.05 15.03
C VAL A 79 0.10 -13.51 16.22
N GLY A 80 0.63 -14.41 17.07
CA GLY A 80 -0.06 -14.95 18.23
C GLY A 80 -1.11 -16.02 17.91
N ARG A 81 -1.04 -16.61 16.72
CA ARG A 81 -1.86 -17.75 16.26
C ARG A 81 -1.04 -18.57 15.28
N THR A 82 -1.39 -19.83 15.11
CA THR A 82 -0.76 -20.72 14.13
C THR A 82 -0.88 -20.09 12.74
N VAL A 83 0.27 -19.88 12.09
CA VAL A 83 0.34 -19.29 10.74
C VAL A 83 0.73 -20.40 9.78
N ASP A 84 -0.13 -20.72 8.84
CA ASP A 84 0.21 -21.63 7.75
C ASP A 84 1.06 -20.88 6.70
N LEU A 85 2.39 -20.93 6.86
CA LEU A 85 3.36 -20.33 5.95
C LEU A 85 3.58 -21.17 4.67
N ARG A 86 2.93 -22.32 4.55
CA ARG A 86 2.90 -23.02 3.26
C ARG A 86 2.15 -22.11 2.31
N GLY A 87 2.93 -21.43 1.49
CA GLY A 87 2.48 -20.46 0.50
C GLY A 87 1.20 -20.97 -0.14
N GLY A 88 0.19 -20.12 -0.10
CA GLY A 88 -1.08 -20.46 -0.72
C GLY A 88 -0.76 -21.01 -2.10
N LYS A 89 -1.12 -22.27 -2.34
CA LYS A 89 -1.23 -22.76 -3.69
C LYS A 89 -1.97 -21.66 -4.40
N ALA A 90 -1.34 -21.10 -5.43
CA ALA A 90 -2.03 -20.21 -6.34
C ALA A 90 -3.43 -20.82 -6.49
N ARG A 91 -4.45 -20.10 -6.03
CA ARG A 91 -5.82 -20.50 -6.33
C ARG A 91 -5.86 -20.49 -7.85
N GLN A 92 -5.60 -21.66 -8.43
CA GLN A 92 -6.14 -21.93 -9.74
C GLN A 92 -7.62 -21.63 -9.55
N SER A 93 -8.06 -20.58 -10.20
CA SER A 93 -9.47 -20.26 -10.36
C SER A 93 -10.12 -21.45 -11.07
N SER A 94 -10.49 -22.45 -10.28
CA SER A 94 -11.35 -23.54 -10.70
C SER A 94 -12.78 -23.06 -10.53
N ASP A 95 -13.46 -23.02 -11.66
CA ASP A 95 -14.91 -22.97 -11.81
C ASP A 95 -15.66 -21.76 -11.24
N SER A 96 -15.59 -20.64 -11.94
CA SER A 96 -16.82 -19.94 -12.27
C SER A 96 -17.26 -20.44 -13.65
N THR A 97 -18.24 -21.33 -13.64
CA THR A 97 -19.06 -21.64 -14.78
C THR A 97 -19.83 -20.37 -15.15
N LEU A 98 -19.15 -19.44 -15.82
CA LEU A 98 -19.82 -18.36 -16.52
C LEU A 98 -20.46 -19.01 -17.74
N VAL A 99 -21.78 -19.12 -17.68
CA VAL A 99 -22.62 -19.39 -18.83
C VAL A 99 -22.13 -18.51 -19.97
N ALA A 100 -21.58 -19.15 -21.00
CA ALA A 100 -21.14 -18.48 -22.22
C ALA A 100 -22.38 -17.88 -22.89
N THR A 101 -22.55 -16.58 -22.72
CA THR A 101 -23.35 -15.75 -23.61
C THR A 101 -22.41 -15.23 -24.69
N GLU A 102 -22.86 -15.42 -25.94
CA GLU A 102 -22.15 -15.23 -27.18
C GLU A 102 -21.43 -13.87 -27.31
N HIS A 103 -20.14 -13.94 -27.69
CA HIS A 103 -19.37 -13.02 -28.54
C HIS A 103 -19.45 -11.51 -28.29
N ALA A 104 -18.93 -11.05 -27.14
CA ALA A 104 -18.21 -9.79 -27.09
C ALA A 104 -16.86 -10.08 -26.39
N GLU A 105 -15.74 -9.72 -27.00
CA GLU A 105 -14.45 -9.78 -26.29
C GLU A 105 -14.58 -8.95 -25.00
N PRO A 106 -14.16 -9.49 -23.85
CA PRO A 106 -14.31 -8.79 -22.58
C PRO A 106 -13.53 -7.48 -22.65
N ILE A 107 -14.21 -6.36 -22.43
CA ILE A 107 -13.61 -5.03 -22.44
C ILE A 107 -12.78 -4.88 -21.15
N PRO A 108 -11.48 -4.50 -21.23
CA PRO A 108 -10.67 -4.21 -20.06
C PRO A 108 -11.34 -3.14 -19.18
N VAL A 109 -11.27 -3.29 -17.85
CA VAL A 109 -11.72 -2.25 -16.92
C VAL A 109 -10.76 -1.08 -16.87
N LEU A 110 -9.46 -1.34 -17.08
CA LEU A 110 -8.42 -0.32 -17.25
C LEU A 110 -7.57 -0.67 -18.46
N GLU A 111 -7.34 0.31 -19.32
CA GLU A 111 -6.40 0.21 -20.42
C GLU A 111 -5.50 1.44 -20.45
N VAL A 112 -4.20 1.23 -20.44
CA VAL A 112 -3.18 2.24 -20.64
C VAL A 112 -2.50 1.94 -21.96
N VAL A 113 -2.48 2.90 -22.89
CA VAL A 113 -2.00 2.68 -24.26
C VAL A 113 -0.88 3.65 -24.59
N ASN A 114 0.30 3.11 -24.88
CA ASN A 114 1.50 3.86 -25.28
C ASN A 114 1.77 5.09 -24.41
N ALA A 115 1.55 4.97 -23.11
CA ALA A 115 1.67 6.06 -22.16
C ALA A 115 3.13 6.48 -22.01
N SER A 116 3.38 7.75 -22.16
CA SER A 116 4.71 8.33 -21.94
C SER A 116 4.60 9.60 -21.11
N VAL A 117 5.55 9.74 -20.16
CA VAL A 117 5.72 10.94 -19.33
C VAL A 117 7.16 11.39 -19.44
N GLN A 118 7.36 12.65 -19.80
CA GLN A 118 8.65 13.27 -19.88
C GLN A 118 8.61 14.65 -19.22
N THR A 119 9.56 14.93 -18.35
CA THR A 119 9.70 16.26 -17.74
C THR A 119 11.04 16.88 -18.13
N LYS A 120 11.08 18.22 -18.18
CA LYS A 120 12.31 18.96 -18.50
C LYS A 120 13.41 18.73 -17.46
N ALA A 121 13.02 18.50 -16.20
CA ALA A 121 13.96 18.36 -15.08
C ALA A 121 14.51 16.93 -14.95
N ALA A 122 13.66 15.90 -15.18
CA ALA A 122 13.99 14.50 -14.90
C ALA A 122 14.08 13.62 -16.16
N GLY A 123 13.89 14.19 -17.36
CA GLY A 123 13.94 13.44 -18.62
C GLY A 123 12.73 12.51 -18.81
N VAL A 124 12.95 11.36 -19.45
CA VAL A 124 11.92 10.34 -19.68
C VAL A 124 11.69 9.57 -18.38
N GLN A 125 10.49 9.64 -17.87
CA GLN A 125 10.07 8.97 -16.62
C GLN A 125 9.21 7.75 -16.89
N LEU A 126 8.47 7.75 -18.00
CA LEU A 126 7.65 6.63 -18.48
C LEU A 126 7.77 6.61 -20.02
N ALA A 127 8.02 5.46 -20.63
CA ALA A 127 8.23 5.35 -22.07
C ALA A 127 7.33 4.26 -22.67
N ASN A 128 6.37 4.66 -23.49
CA ASN A 128 5.50 3.77 -24.28
C ASN A 128 4.89 2.60 -23.51
N LEU A 129 4.51 2.84 -22.24
CA LEU A 129 3.89 1.81 -21.41
C LEU A 129 2.50 1.48 -21.94
N SER A 130 2.25 0.19 -22.15
CA SER A 130 0.91 -0.33 -22.42
C SER A 130 0.60 -1.48 -21.46
N LEU A 131 -0.57 -1.42 -20.85
CA LEU A 131 -1.09 -2.48 -19.99
C LEU A 131 -2.62 -2.48 -20.04
N SER A 132 -3.22 -3.65 -19.78
CA SER A 132 -4.65 -3.80 -19.62
C SER A 132 -4.94 -4.60 -18.35
N VAL A 133 -6.07 -4.32 -17.71
CA VAL A 133 -6.57 -5.05 -16.55
C VAL A 133 -8.00 -5.47 -16.85
N MET A 134 -8.27 -6.75 -16.71
CA MET A 134 -9.61 -7.33 -16.95
C MET A 134 -10.46 -7.29 -15.66
N PRO A 135 -11.79 -7.40 -15.78
CA PRO A 135 -12.65 -7.53 -14.60
C PRO A 135 -12.24 -8.71 -13.72
N GLY A 136 -12.04 -8.44 -12.42
CA GLY A 136 -11.64 -9.48 -11.44
C GLY A 136 -10.18 -9.91 -11.51
N GLU A 137 -9.35 -9.25 -12.33
CA GLU A 137 -7.92 -9.52 -12.45
C GLU A 137 -7.10 -8.69 -11.46
N ILE A 138 -6.00 -9.25 -10.99
CA ILE A 138 -4.96 -8.55 -10.23
C ILE A 138 -3.68 -8.56 -11.06
N VAL A 139 -3.30 -7.38 -11.56
CA VAL A 139 -2.06 -7.19 -12.31
C VAL A 139 -0.97 -6.64 -11.39
N GLY A 140 0.12 -7.37 -11.22
CA GLY A 140 1.30 -6.94 -10.46
C GLY A 140 2.31 -6.25 -11.35
N ILE A 141 2.77 -5.04 -10.92
CA ILE A 141 3.83 -4.28 -11.59
C ILE A 141 5.06 -4.33 -10.70
N ALA A 142 6.09 -5.04 -11.14
CA ALA A 142 7.35 -5.19 -10.42
C ALA A 142 8.47 -4.41 -11.10
N GLY A 143 9.38 -3.85 -10.32
CA GLY A 143 10.56 -3.14 -10.81
C GLY A 143 11.36 -2.56 -9.66
N VAL A 144 12.61 -2.19 -9.93
CA VAL A 144 13.45 -1.44 -8.98
C VAL A 144 12.90 -0.03 -8.84
N GLU A 145 12.98 0.54 -7.64
CA GLU A 145 12.53 1.90 -7.37
C GLU A 145 13.13 2.91 -8.37
N GLY A 146 12.34 3.90 -8.79
CA GLY A 146 12.75 4.89 -9.79
C GLY A 146 12.52 4.50 -11.26
N ASN A 147 12.00 3.30 -11.56
CA ASN A 147 11.76 2.85 -12.93
C ASN A 147 10.36 3.19 -13.48
N GLY A 148 9.68 4.18 -12.91
CA GLY A 148 8.43 4.72 -13.46
C GLY A 148 7.15 4.25 -12.76
N GLN A 149 7.22 3.34 -11.78
CA GLN A 149 6.04 2.84 -11.05
C GLN A 149 5.28 3.98 -10.38
N ARG A 150 6.01 4.87 -9.68
CA ARG A 150 5.43 6.07 -9.05
C ARG A 150 4.77 6.99 -10.08
N VAL A 151 5.42 7.20 -11.21
CA VAL A 151 4.88 8.06 -12.27
C VAL A 151 3.58 7.49 -12.85
N LEU A 152 3.50 6.17 -13.03
CA LEU A 152 2.26 5.52 -13.43
C LEU A 152 1.15 5.71 -12.38
N ALA A 153 1.46 5.54 -11.10
CA ALA A 153 0.51 5.80 -10.02
C ALA A 153 0.06 7.27 -10.02
N ASP A 154 0.96 8.23 -10.22
CA ASP A 154 0.65 9.66 -10.31
C ASP A 154 -0.26 9.98 -11.51
N VAL A 155 -0.06 9.33 -12.66
CA VAL A 155 -0.96 9.45 -13.82
C VAL A 155 -2.35 8.93 -13.48
N LEU A 156 -2.44 7.74 -12.88
CA LEU A 156 -3.70 7.10 -12.49
C LEU A 156 -4.38 7.78 -11.29
N SER A 157 -3.65 8.65 -10.57
CA SER A 157 -4.20 9.51 -9.50
C SER A 157 -4.62 10.91 -9.99
N SER A 158 -4.53 11.20 -11.29
CA SER A 158 -4.73 12.55 -11.86
C SER A 158 -3.69 13.60 -11.45
N LEU A 159 -2.57 13.21 -10.86
CA LEU A 159 -1.51 14.13 -10.42
C LEU A 159 -0.58 14.53 -11.58
N THR A 160 -0.41 13.64 -12.55
CA THR A 160 0.48 13.85 -13.70
C THR A 160 -0.26 13.63 -15.02
N ALA A 161 -0.02 14.52 -15.99
CA ALA A 161 -0.54 14.36 -17.35
C ALA A 161 0.41 13.51 -18.19
N LEU A 162 -0.14 12.72 -19.11
CA LEU A 162 0.63 12.06 -20.16
C LEU A 162 1.12 13.10 -21.21
N ASN A 163 2.33 12.91 -21.70
CA ASN A 163 2.82 13.61 -22.89
C ASN A 163 2.30 12.97 -24.19
N SER A 164 2.13 11.63 -24.18
CA SER A 164 1.54 10.87 -25.26
C SER A 164 0.89 9.60 -24.72
N GLY A 165 0.02 8.99 -25.53
CA GLY A 165 -0.77 7.84 -25.14
C GLY A 165 -2.10 8.21 -24.47
N SER A 166 -2.81 7.22 -23.96
CA SER A 166 -4.12 7.42 -23.33
C SER A 166 -4.37 6.45 -22.18
N VAL A 167 -5.28 6.85 -21.29
CA VAL A 167 -5.84 5.97 -20.25
C VAL A 167 -7.32 5.83 -20.52
N LYS A 168 -7.81 4.60 -20.51
CA LYS A 168 -9.24 4.31 -20.68
C LYS A 168 -9.74 3.50 -19.47
N VAL A 169 -10.92 3.82 -19.00
CA VAL A 169 -11.66 3.07 -17.99
C VAL A 169 -12.95 2.59 -18.61
N GLN A 170 -13.18 1.26 -18.62
CA GLN A 170 -14.34 0.64 -19.26
C GLN A 170 -14.55 1.13 -20.71
N GLY A 171 -13.46 1.22 -21.48
CA GLY A 171 -13.43 1.66 -22.86
C GLY A 171 -13.57 3.18 -23.09
N ARG A 172 -13.77 3.99 -22.04
CA ARG A 172 -13.87 5.46 -22.14
C ARG A 172 -12.52 6.10 -21.83
N GLU A 173 -12.05 6.96 -22.72
CA GLU A 173 -10.81 7.71 -22.53
C GLU A 173 -10.99 8.78 -21.44
N ILE A 174 -10.02 8.84 -20.52
CA ILE A 174 -10.02 9.76 -19.38
C ILE A 174 -8.89 10.78 -19.55
N ALA A 175 -9.21 12.04 -19.30
CA ALA A 175 -8.23 13.13 -19.33
C ALA A 175 -7.23 12.97 -18.18
N THR A 176 -5.94 12.81 -18.51
CA THR A 176 -4.85 12.71 -17.54
C THR A 176 -4.45 14.09 -17.01
N GLY A 177 -3.88 14.15 -15.77
CA GLY A 177 -3.45 15.39 -15.15
C GLY A 177 -4.57 16.39 -14.82
N ARG A 178 -5.84 15.96 -14.92
CA ARG A 178 -7.00 16.76 -14.51
C ARG A 178 -7.48 16.29 -13.14
N PRO A 179 -7.42 17.14 -12.10
CA PRO A 179 -7.81 16.76 -10.75
C PRO A 179 -9.20 16.09 -10.68
N GLY A 180 -9.26 14.93 -10.03
CA GLY A 180 -10.48 14.15 -9.82
C GLY A 180 -11.02 13.41 -11.07
N ALA A 181 -10.42 13.53 -12.24
CA ALA A 181 -10.91 12.84 -13.45
C ALA A 181 -10.85 11.32 -13.30
N MET A 182 -9.76 10.77 -12.77
CA MET A 182 -9.57 9.34 -12.56
C MET A 182 -10.53 8.81 -11.49
N SER A 183 -10.64 9.49 -10.34
CA SER A 183 -11.57 9.10 -9.27
C SER A 183 -13.03 9.10 -9.74
N LYS A 184 -13.47 10.14 -10.46
CA LYS A 184 -14.82 10.19 -11.06
C LYS A 184 -15.07 9.10 -12.10
N SER A 185 -14.02 8.52 -12.65
CA SER A 185 -14.10 7.40 -13.61
C SER A 185 -14.09 6.05 -12.91
N GLY A 186 -14.06 6.01 -11.59
CA GLY A 186 -14.09 4.78 -10.80
C GLY A 186 -12.70 4.20 -10.52
N ILE A 187 -11.64 4.98 -10.54
CA ILE A 187 -10.31 4.57 -10.07
C ILE A 187 -10.12 5.04 -8.63
N GLY A 188 -9.94 4.09 -7.70
CA GLY A 188 -9.44 4.34 -6.35
C GLY A 188 -7.93 4.18 -6.29
N VAL A 189 -7.23 4.99 -5.50
CA VAL A 189 -5.77 4.94 -5.41
C VAL A 189 -5.29 4.93 -3.97
N ILE A 190 -4.51 3.90 -3.64
CA ILE A 190 -3.73 3.84 -2.40
C ILE A 190 -2.31 4.28 -2.75
N PRO A 191 -1.87 5.48 -2.33
CA PRO A 191 -0.56 5.99 -2.69
C PRO A 191 0.55 5.30 -1.90
N GLU A 192 1.77 5.35 -2.44
CA GLU A 192 2.98 4.84 -1.81
C GLU A 192 3.31 5.60 -0.51
N ASP A 193 3.30 6.93 -0.57
CA ASP A 193 3.47 7.77 0.61
C ASP A 193 2.12 8.26 1.13
N ARG A 194 1.70 7.66 2.26
CA ARG A 194 0.44 8.02 2.91
C ARG A 194 0.45 9.42 3.51
N HIS A 195 1.62 9.96 3.91
CA HIS A 195 1.72 11.27 4.55
C HIS A 195 1.74 12.41 3.54
N ASP A 196 2.32 12.15 2.36
CA ASP A 196 2.39 13.15 1.28
C ASP A 196 1.09 13.22 0.49
N SER A 197 0.51 12.07 0.17
CA SER A 197 -0.61 11.97 -0.77
C SER A 197 -1.81 11.17 -0.25
N GLY A 198 -1.65 10.43 0.85
CA GLY A 198 -2.68 9.49 1.31
C GLY A 198 -3.65 10.09 2.31
N CYS A 199 -3.20 10.92 3.25
CA CYS A 199 -4.04 11.46 4.31
C CYS A 199 -3.62 12.87 4.73
N VAL A 200 -4.52 13.59 5.38
CA VAL A 200 -4.26 14.89 6.00
C VAL A 200 -4.14 14.68 7.50
N LEU A 201 -2.91 14.77 8.02
CA LEU A 201 -2.60 14.39 9.40
C LEU A 201 -3.34 15.20 10.46
N ASP A 202 -3.56 16.50 10.22
CA ASP A 202 -4.23 17.40 11.16
C ASP A 202 -5.77 17.29 11.12
N MET A 203 -6.32 16.66 10.08
CA MET A 203 -7.76 16.37 10.01
C MET A 203 -8.10 15.15 10.86
N SER A 204 -9.35 15.06 11.30
CA SER A 204 -9.87 13.90 12.00
C SER A 204 -9.91 12.65 11.11
N VAL A 205 -10.03 11.48 11.73
CA VAL A 205 -10.26 10.20 11.03
C VAL A 205 -11.52 10.31 10.16
N ALA A 206 -12.61 10.88 10.69
CA ALA A 206 -13.86 11.05 9.98
C ALA A 206 -13.73 11.95 8.76
N GLU A 207 -13.02 13.06 8.87
CA GLU A 207 -12.78 13.97 7.75
C GLU A 207 -11.92 13.28 6.67
N ASN A 208 -10.88 12.54 7.05
CA ASN A 208 -10.05 11.76 6.11
C ASN A 208 -10.86 10.71 5.36
N LEU A 209 -11.82 10.04 6.01
CA LEU A 209 -12.66 9.01 5.39
C LEU A 209 -13.59 9.56 4.30
N VAL A 210 -14.02 10.81 4.40
CA VAL A 210 -14.96 11.42 3.43
C VAL A 210 -14.28 12.26 2.34
N LEU A 211 -12.94 12.36 2.34
CA LEU A 211 -12.23 13.17 1.35
C LEU A 211 -12.48 12.75 -0.11
N ALA A 212 -12.68 11.45 -0.36
CA ALA A 212 -12.91 10.94 -1.71
C ALA A 212 -14.36 11.13 -2.20
N ASP A 213 -15.33 11.20 -1.29
CA ASP A 213 -16.75 11.36 -1.63
C ASP A 213 -17.47 12.31 -0.64
N GLN A 214 -17.21 13.59 -0.79
CA GLN A 214 -17.85 14.63 0.01
C GLN A 214 -19.33 14.83 -0.37
N GLU A 215 -19.71 14.48 -1.60
CA GLU A 215 -21.08 14.68 -2.09
C GLU A 215 -22.07 13.76 -1.36
N SER A 216 -21.68 12.56 -1.00
CA SER A 216 -22.53 11.58 -0.27
C SER A 216 -22.95 12.07 1.12
N VAL A 217 -22.11 12.87 1.76
CA VAL A 217 -22.32 13.42 3.11
C VAL A 217 -22.74 14.90 3.09
N ALA A 218 -22.92 15.49 1.91
CA ALA A 218 -23.39 16.85 1.77
C ALA A 218 -24.92 16.93 1.78
N GLN A 219 -25.47 18.01 2.36
CA GLN A 219 -26.87 18.35 2.30
C GLN A 219 -27.03 19.83 2.00
N ARG A 220 -27.72 20.15 0.90
CA ARG A 220 -27.93 21.54 0.44
C ARG A 220 -26.66 22.37 0.30
N GLY A 221 -25.54 21.72 -0.12
CA GLY A 221 -24.22 22.35 -0.30
C GLY A 221 -23.37 22.48 0.96
N PHE A 222 -23.83 21.99 2.10
CA PHE A 222 -23.07 21.95 3.36
C PHE A 222 -22.80 20.51 3.77
N LEU A 223 -21.63 20.26 4.38
CA LEU A 223 -21.28 18.96 4.95
C LEU A 223 -22.12 18.68 6.21
N ASP A 224 -22.79 17.53 6.23
CA ASP A 224 -23.58 17.09 7.38
C ASP A 224 -22.71 16.31 8.36
N ARG A 225 -22.32 16.94 9.46
CA ARG A 225 -21.47 16.33 10.49
C ARG A 225 -22.02 15.01 11.04
N LYS A 226 -23.33 14.89 11.20
CA LYS A 226 -23.95 13.66 11.72
C LYS A 226 -23.76 12.51 10.75
N LYS A 227 -23.94 12.78 9.45
CA LYS A 227 -23.71 11.77 8.41
C LYS A 227 -22.24 11.37 8.33
N ILE A 228 -21.32 12.33 8.42
CA ILE A 228 -19.88 12.08 8.43
C ILE A 228 -19.50 11.17 9.59
N THR A 229 -19.94 11.50 10.81
CA THR A 229 -19.65 10.70 11.99
C THR A 229 -20.21 9.28 11.86
N ALA A 230 -21.48 9.12 11.46
CA ALA A 230 -22.10 7.81 11.30
C ALA A 230 -21.40 6.95 10.25
N LEU A 231 -21.07 7.53 9.07
CA LEU A 231 -20.31 6.83 8.04
C LEU A 231 -18.91 6.43 8.53
N ALA A 232 -18.23 7.33 9.24
CA ALA A 232 -16.90 7.06 9.76
C ALA A 232 -16.89 5.94 10.80
N GLU A 233 -17.86 5.90 11.71
CA GLU A 233 -18.01 4.82 12.70
C GLU A 233 -18.23 3.46 12.02
N ASP A 234 -19.06 3.40 10.99
CA ASP A 234 -19.29 2.18 10.22
C ASP A 234 -18.04 1.72 9.51
N LEU A 235 -17.31 2.62 8.82
CA LEU A 235 -16.07 2.29 8.11
C LEU A 235 -14.95 1.88 9.07
N VAL A 236 -14.77 2.59 10.19
CA VAL A 236 -13.80 2.24 11.24
C VAL A 236 -14.03 0.82 11.72
N LYS A 237 -15.29 0.45 11.96
CA LYS A 237 -15.67 -0.91 12.39
C LYS A 237 -15.44 -1.94 11.29
N GLN A 238 -15.87 -1.64 10.07
CA GLN A 238 -15.75 -2.55 8.92
C GLN A 238 -14.30 -2.89 8.58
N PHE A 239 -13.42 -1.88 8.62
CA PHE A 239 -11.99 -2.02 8.24
C PHE A 239 -11.07 -2.27 9.44
N GLY A 240 -11.62 -2.39 10.65
CA GLY A 240 -10.85 -2.70 11.85
C GLY A 240 -9.81 -1.62 12.18
N VAL A 241 -10.15 -0.34 11.98
CA VAL A 241 -9.29 0.80 12.33
C VAL A 241 -9.29 0.97 13.84
N SER A 242 -8.11 0.99 14.46
CA SER A 242 -7.97 1.29 15.89
C SER A 242 -7.70 2.77 16.07
N CYS A 243 -8.68 3.49 16.58
CA CYS A 243 -8.61 4.90 16.96
C CYS A 243 -9.35 5.13 18.27
N SER A 244 -9.04 6.19 19.00
CA SER A 244 -9.72 6.56 20.26
C SER A 244 -11.13 7.11 19.99
N SER A 245 -11.31 7.78 18.86
CA SER A 245 -12.56 8.34 18.37
C SER A 245 -12.42 8.63 16.88
N VAL A 246 -13.54 8.68 16.15
CA VAL A 246 -13.53 9.14 14.75
C VAL A 246 -13.19 10.62 14.61
N ASP A 247 -13.35 11.41 15.68
CA ASP A 247 -12.95 12.81 15.75
C ASP A 247 -11.47 13.01 16.11
N ALA A 248 -10.74 11.92 16.43
CA ALA A 248 -9.31 12.02 16.74
C ALA A 248 -8.51 12.45 15.49
N PRO A 249 -7.49 13.32 15.64
CA PRO A 249 -6.62 13.68 14.53
C PRO A 249 -5.88 12.47 13.96
N MET A 250 -5.70 12.44 12.65
CA MET A 250 -5.09 11.32 11.93
C MET A 250 -3.67 11.01 12.40
N TRP A 251 -2.89 12.01 12.81
CA TRP A 251 -1.53 11.82 13.33
C TRP A 251 -1.46 11.01 14.63
N THR A 252 -2.57 10.87 15.37
CA THR A 252 -2.62 10.05 16.61
C THR A 252 -2.64 8.55 16.34
N LEU A 253 -2.90 8.14 15.09
CA LEU A 253 -2.97 6.75 14.69
C LEU A 253 -1.58 6.20 14.35
N SER A 254 -1.38 4.91 14.61
CA SER A 254 -0.21 4.20 14.08
C SER A 254 -0.24 4.15 12.55
N GLY A 255 0.93 4.03 11.89
CA GLY A 255 1.02 3.97 10.44
C GLY A 255 0.13 2.91 9.80
N GLY A 256 0.01 1.73 10.40
CA GLY A 256 -0.90 0.68 9.93
C GLY A 256 -2.38 1.06 10.04
N ASN A 257 -2.80 1.82 11.06
CA ASN A 257 -4.17 2.30 11.15
C ASN A 257 -4.43 3.46 10.19
N GLN A 258 -3.45 4.34 9.95
CA GLN A 258 -3.54 5.36 8.90
C GLN A 258 -3.75 4.71 7.52
N GLN A 259 -3.00 3.64 7.22
CA GLN A 259 -3.16 2.89 5.98
C GLN A 259 -4.56 2.26 5.84
N ARG A 260 -5.11 1.73 6.95
CA ARG A 260 -6.49 1.20 6.96
C ARG A 260 -7.54 2.28 6.70
N VAL A 261 -7.33 3.51 7.20
CA VAL A 261 -8.22 4.65 6.90
C VAL A 261 -8.18 5.00 5.42
N VAL A 262 -6.99 5.07 4.82
CA VAL A 262 -6.84 5.32 3.38
C VAL A 262 -7.53 4.20 2.57
N LEU A 263 -7.29 2.94 2.93
CA LEU A 263 -7.92 1.79 2.29
C LEU A 263 -9.45 1.83 2.41
N ALA A 264 -9.97 2.13 3.61
CA ALA A 264 -11.40 2.23 3.87
C ALA A 264 -12.04 3.32 3.01
N ARG A 265 -11.41 4.50 2.93
CA ARG A 265 -11.86 5.60 2.08
C ARG A 265 -11.94 5.21 0.62
N GLU A 266 -10.87 4.65 0.07
CA GLU A 266 -10.82 4.32 -1.36
C GLU A 266 -11.82 3.20 -1.72
N LEU A 267 -11.94 2.18 -0.87
CA LEU A 267 -12.86 1.06 -1.13
C LEU A 267 -14.33 1.41 -0.88
N SER A 268 -14.63 2.36 0.02
CA SER A 268 -16.02 2.76 0.31
C SER A 268 -16.72 3.42 -0.88
N THR A 269 -15.98 4.00 -1.81
CA THR A 269 -16.53 4.60 -3.04
C THR A 269 -16.94 3.57 -4.09
N GLY A 270 -16.63 2.28 -3.88
CA GLY A 270 -16.92 1.20 -4.84
C GLY A 270 -16.17 1.32 -6.16
N PRO A 271 -14.83 1.51 -6.16
CA PRO A 271 -14.09 1.73 -7.39
C PRO A 271 -14.14 0.48 -8.29
N SER A 272 -14.20 0.68 -9.60
CA SER A 272 -14.09 -0.39 -10.59
C SER A 272 -12.63 -0.86 -10.78
N VAL A 273 -11.68 0.01 -10.48
CA VAL A 273 -10.24 -0.26 -10.49
C VAL A 273 -9.61 0.28 -9.21
N LEU A 274 -8.80 -0.55 -8.55
CA LEU A 274 -7.99 -0.13 -7.42
C LEU A 274 -6.52 -0.17 -7.82
N VAL A 275 -5.86 0.97 -7.73
CA VAL A 275 -4.41 1.11 -7.90
C VAL A 275 -3.78 1.15 -6.52
N ALA A 276 -2.90 0.19 -6.21
CA ALA A 276 -2.23 0.13 -4.92
C ALA A 276 -0.72 0.20 -5.11
N ALA A 277 -0.12 1.29 -4.66
CA ALA A 277 1.31 1.50 -4.70
C ALA A 277 1.91 1.20 -3.33
N GLN A 278 2.67 0.09 -3.22
CA GLN A 278 3.29 -0.41 -1.98
C GLN A 278 2.30 -0.44 -0.77
N PRO A 279 1.15 -1.13 -0.90
CA PRO A 279 0.07 -1.07 0.06
C PRO A 279 0.40 -1.68 1.42
#